data_fc81ad33057eb632d2d723d7310ce0ad
#
_entry.id   fc81ad33057eb632d2d723d7310ce0ad
#
_cell.length_a   1.000
_cell.length_b   1.000
_cell.length_c   1.000
_cell.angle_alpha   90.00
_cell.angle_beta   90.00
_cell.angle_gamma   90.00
#
_symmetry.space_group_name_H-M   'P 1'
#
loop_
_entity.id
_entity.type
_entity.pdbx_description
1 polymer ?
#
loop_
_entity_poly.entity_id
_entity_poly.type
_entity_poly.pdbx_seq_one_letter_code
_entity_poly.pdbx_strand_id
1 'polypeptide(L)' 'EEAEYLSGELYKLGMTVFPSQANYLFFEGEPDLYEKLLQEGVMIRDCSNYPGLWKGCYRIAVKLHTENEQLLEKIRKVRR' A
#
# COMPACT_ATOMS: atom_id res chain seq x y z
N GLU A 1 -3.12 -6.82 -15.69
CA GLU A 1 -1.95 -7.15 -14.90
C GLU A 1 -2.13 -6.71 -13.45
N GLU A 2 -1.54 -7.47 -12.53
CA GLU A 2 -1.80 -7.25 -11.10
C GLU A 2 -1.26 -5.92 -10.60
N ALA A 3 -0.09 -5.50 -11.08
CA ALA A 3 0.47 -4.22 -10.63
C ALA A 3 -0.44 -3.06 -11.02
N GLU A 4 -0.95 -3.09 -12.23
CA GLU A 4 -1.87 -2.05 -12.70
C GLU A 4 -3.18 -2.08 -11.94
N TYR A 5 -3.69 -3.27 -11.69
CA TYR A 5 -4.94 -3.42 -10.95
C TYR A 5 -4.79 -2.87 -9.54
N LEU A 6 -3.74 -3.29 -8.85
CA LEU A 6 -3.50 -2.88 -7.47
C LEU A 6 -3.28 -1.37 -7.38
N SER A 7 -2.49 -0.83 -8.32
CA SER A 7 -2.25 0.60 -8.39
C SER A 7 -3.54 1.39 -8.59
N GLY A 8 -4.40 0.91 -9.50
CA GLY A 8 -5.67 1.56 -9.76
C GLY A 8 -6.60 1.56 -8.56
N GLU A 9 -6.62 0.44 -7.82
CA GLU A 9 -7.46 0.37 -6.63
C GLU A 9 -6.96 1.27 -5.52
N LEU A 10 -5.65 1.38 -5.35
CA LEU A 10 -5.10 2.31 -4.37
C LEU A 10 -5.42 3.76 -4.75
N TYR A 11 -5.34 4.07 -6.03
CA TYR A 11 -5.68 5.40 -6.50
C TYR A 11 -7.14 5.73 -6.20
N LYS A 12 -8.05 4.77 -6.42
CA LYS A 12 -9.46 4.97 -6.12
C LYS A 12 -9.70 5.23 -4.64
N LEU A 13 -8.83 4.72 -3.78
CA LEU A 13 -8.93 4.96 -2.35
C LEU A 13 -8.32 6.30 -1.93
N GLY A 14 -7.88 7.10 -2.89
CA GLY A 14 -7.35 8.42 -2.60
C GLY A 14 -5.86 8.45 -2.31
N MET A 15 -5.16 7.35 -2.57
CA MET A 15 -3.72 7.30 -2.34
C MET A 15 -2.97 7.69 -3.59
N THR A 16 -1.76 8.22 -3.40
CA THR A 16 -0.88 8.57 -4.50
C THR A 16 0.08 7.41 -4.75
N VAL A 17 0.06 6.87 -5.97
CA VAL A 17 0.94 5.76 -6.33
C VAL A 17 2.06 6.30 -7.19
N PHE A 18 3.29 6.02 -6.77
CA PHE A 18 4.47 6.49 -7.50
C PHE A 18 4.88 5.49 -8.57
N PRO A 19 5.60 5.94 -9.62
CA PRO A 19 6.15 4.99 -10.60
C PRO A 19 7.01 3.95 -9.88
N SER A 20 6.83 2.68 -10.21
CA SER A 20 7.42 1.60 -9.44
C SER A 20 8.06 0.55 -10.33
N GLN A 21 8.92 -0.26 -9.73
CA GLN A 21 9.49 -1.42 -10.39
C GLN A 21 8.47 -2.55 -10.44
N ALA A 22 8.79 -3.60 -11.19
CA ALA A 22 7.81 -4.62 -11.55
C ALA A 22 7.18 -5.33 -10.35
N ASN A 23 7.94 -5.57 -9.28
CA ASN A 23 7.46 -6.41 -8.20
C ASN A 23 7.01 -5.64 -6.96
N TYR A 24 7.12 -4.33 -6.98
CA TYR A 24 6.78 -3.50 -5.82
C TYR A 24 6.04 -2.27 -6.25
N LEU A 25 5.14 -1.79 -5.39
CA LEU A 25 4.50 -0.50 -5.55
C LEU A 25 4.88 0.38 -4.38
N PHE A 26 5.23 1.63 -4.70
CA PHE A 26 5.43 2.68 -3.70
C PHE A 26 4.22 3.60 -3.74
N PHE A 27 3.71 3.95 -2.57
CA PHE A 27 2.53 4.81 -2.54
C PHE A 27 2.52 5.64 -1.27
N GLU A 28 1.75 6.71 -1.30
CA GLU A 28 1.53 7.56 -0.14
C GLU A 28 0.08 7.38 0.33
N GLY A 29 -0.09 7.08 1.61
CA GLY A 29 -1.40 6.98 2.25
C GLY A 29 -1.40 7.73 3.56
N GLU A 30 -2.34 7.39 4.43
CA GLU A 30 -2.43 8.04 5.73
C GLU A 30 -1.20 7.72 6.57
N PRO A 31 -0.73 8.68 7.38
CA PRO A 31 0.48 8.44 8.18
C PRO A 31 0.35 7.29 9.18
N ASP A 32 -0.87 6.92 9.58
CA ASP A 32 -1.09 5.85 10.56
C ASP A 32 -1.52 4.52 9.90
N LEU A 33 -1.43 4.44 8.57
CA LEU A 33 -1.86 3.24 7.87
C LEU A 33 -1.08 2.00 8.29
N TYR A 34 0.24 2.15 8.48
CA TYR A 34 1.09 1.04 8.88
C TYR A 34 0.61 0.42 10.19
N GLU A 35 0.38 1.25 11.19
CA GLU A 35 -0.05 0.76 12.51
C GLU A 35 -1.43 0.13 12.45
N LYS A 36 -2.34 0.73 11.70
CA LYS A 36 -3.69 0.20 11.57
C LYS A 36 -3.69 -1.17 10.90
N LEU A 37 -2.91 -1.33 9.83
CA LEU A 37 -2.82 -2.62 9.15
C LEU A 37 -2.15 -3.66 10.03
N LEU A 38 -1.16 -3.26 10.81
CA LEU A 38 -0.47 -4.18 11.71
C LEU A 38 -1.45 -4.75 12.73
N GLN A 39 -2.38 -3.95 13.22
CA GLN A 39 -3.40 -4.42 14.15
C GLN A 39 -4.32 -5.45 13.50
N GLU A 40 -4.43 -5.44 12.17
CA GLU A 40 -5.21 -6.43 11.43
C GLU A 40 -4.36 -7.63 11.00
N GLY A 41 -3.12 -7.70 11.48
CA GLY A 41 -2.24 -8.80 11.11
C GLY A 41 -1.56 -8.64 9.76
N VAL A 42 -1.56 -7.43 9.21
CA VAL A 42 -0.99 -7.16 7.89
C VAL A 42 0.19 -6.22 8.04
N MET A 43 1.35 -6.62 7.51
CA MET A 43 2.55 -5.80 7.57
C MET A 43 2.93 -5.31 6.18
N ILE A 44 3.05 -4.00 6.05
CA ILE A 44 3.59 -3.37 4.84
C ILE A 44 4.90 -2.69 5.22
N ARG A 45 5.67 -2.27 4.22
CA ARG A 45 6.94 -1.61 4.50
C ARG A 45 6.72 -0.12 4.70
N ASP A 46 7.12 0.39 5.86
CA ASP A 46 7.13 1.82 6.13
C ASP A 46 8.44 2.39 5.57
N CYS A 47 8.30 3.34 4.65
CA CYS A 47 9.45 3.92 3.97
C CYS A 47 9.75 5.35 4.41
N SER A 48 9.22 5.75 5.55
CA SER A 48 9.36 7.14 6.01
C SER A 48 10.82 7.53 6.28
N ASN A 49 11.68 6.55 6.57
CA ASN A 49 13.08 6.82 6.85
C ASN A 49 13.99 6.67 5.62
N TYR A 50 13.42 6.43 4.45
CA TYR A 50 14.22 6.40 3.21
C TYR A 50 14.60 7.83 2.82
N PRO A 51 15.79 8.04 2.25
CA PRO A 51 16.17 9.38 1.77
C PRO A 51 15.14 9.91 0.77
N GLY A 52 14.70 11.14 1.00
CA GLY A 52 13.75 11.80 0.10
C GLY A 52 12.30 11.40 0.30
N LEU A 53 12.00 10.54 1.27
CA LEU A 53 10.63 10.14 1.57
C LEU A 53 10.21 10.67 2.93
N TRP A 54 8.93 10.51 3.25
CA TRP A 54 8.35 11.10 4.45
C TRP A 54 7.33 10.14 5.04
N LYS A 55 6.80 10.49 6.21
CA LYS A 55 5.81 9.66 6.89
C LYS A 55 4.55 9.55 6.02
N GLY A 56 4.07 8.33 5.86
CA GLY A 56 2.96 8.04 4.96
C GLY A 56 3.38 7.41 3.65
N CYS A 57 4.68 7.26 3.43
CA CYS A 57 5.19 6.57 2.24
C CYS A 57 5.40 5.10 2.56
N TYR A 58 4.86 4.24 1.72
CA TYR A 58 4.87 2.79 1.97
C TYR A 58 5.26 2.03 0.72
N ARG A 59 5.66 0.78 0.92
CA ARG A 59 5.98 -0.13 -0.18
C ARG A 59 5.28 -1.46 0.07
N ILE A 60 4.65 -1.98 -0.98
CA ILE A 60 4.03 -3.31 -0.92
C ILE A 60 4.53 -4.14 -2.09
N ALA A 61 4.57 -5.46 -1.89
CA ALA A 61 4.90 -6.38 -2.95
C ALA A 61 3.65 -6.71 -3.78
N VAL A 62 3.83 -6.81 -5.09
CA VAL A 62 2.75 -7.26 -5.97
C VAL A 62 2.77 -8.78 -5.94
N LYS A 63 1.65 -9.37 -5.52
CA LYS A 63 1.55 -10.81 -5.32
C LYS A 63 0.45 -11.39 -6.21
N LEU A 64 -0.06 -12.57 -5.85
CA LEU A 64 -1.17 -13.15 -6.56
C LEU A 64 -2.43 -12.33 -6.34
N HIS A 65 -3.37 -12.45 -7.27
CA HIS A 65 -4.59 -11.63 -7.22
C HIS A 65 -5.33 -11.78 -5.89
N THR A 66 -5.47 -13.02 -5.41
CA THR A 66 -6.18 -13.25 -4.15
C THR A 66 -5.50 -12.55 -2.98
N GLU A 67 -4.18 -12.58 -2.95
CA GLU A 67 -3.43 -11.91 -1.89
C GLU A 67 -3.55 -10.39 -1.98
N ASN A 68 -3.52 -9.87 -3.20
CA ASN A 68 -3.67 -8.43 -3.41
C ASN A 68 -5.06 -7.97 -3.00
N GLU A 69 -6.09 -8.77 -3.30
CA GLU A 69 -7.45 -8.47 -2.88
C GLU A 69 -7.59 -8.46 -1.37
N GLN A 70 -6.95 -9.40 -0.69
CA GLN A 70 -6.99 -9.45 0.76
C GLN A 70 -6.36 -8.20 1.37
N LEU A 71 -5.26 -7.76 0.81
CA LEU A 71 -4.62 -6.53 1.26
C LEU A 71 -5.55 -5.32 1.06
N LEU A 72 -6.16 -5.23 -0.11
CA LEU A 72 -7.06 -4.12 -0.41
C LEU A 72 -8.25 -4.11 0.54
N GLU A 73 -8.80 -5.27 0.86
CA GLU A 73 -9.91 -5.34 1.80
C GLU A 73 -9.51 -4.85 3.18
N LYS A 74 -8.32 -5.21 3.64
CA LYS A 74 -7.85 -4.73 4.93
C LYS A 74 -7.64 -3.23 4.92
N ILE A 75 -7.09 -2.69 3.84
CA ILE A 75 -6.90 -1.25 3.71
C ILE A 75 -8.25 -0.54 3.78
N ARG A 76 -9.24 -1.04 3.05
CA ARG A 76 -10.57 -0.45 3.08
C ARG A 76 -11.17 -0.48 4.48
N LYS A 77 -10.96 -1.58 5.18
CA LYS A 77 -11.49 -1.75 6.53
C LYS A 77 -10.92 -0.72 7.49
N VAL A 78 -9.60 -0.54 7.48
CA VAL A 78 -8.96 0.32 8.48
C VAL A 78 -9.07 1.80 8.15
N ARG A 79 -9.48 2.14 6.94
CA ARG A 79 -9.63 3.53 6.54
C ARG A 79 -10.97 4.13 6.93
N ARG A 80 -11.84 3.35 7.44
CA ARG A 80 -13.16 3.86 7.83
C ARG A 80 -13.10 4.79 9.01
#